data_06248075bab33757df66892c80edfee1
#
_entry.id   06248075bab33757df66892c80edfee1
#
_cell.length_a   1.000
_cell.length_b   1.000
_cell.length_c   1.000
_cell.angle_alpha   90.00
_cell.angle_beta   90.00
_cell.angle_gamma   90.00
#
_symmetry.space_group_name_H-M   'P 1'
#
loop_
_entity.id
_entity.type
_entity.pdbx_description
1 polymer ?
#
loop_
_entity_poly.entity_id
_entity_poly.type
_entity_poly.pdbx_seq_one_letter_code
_entity_poly.pdbx_strand_id
1 'polypeptide(L)'
;MVQKCASLFLVRALWVHSNRKGYRDRMEEKKLEKNVIEDLIHQAFEAQAKAYVPYSQFAVGAALLARGGRIYQGCNIENASYTPTNCAERTAFFKAVSEGITEFDAIAIVGNKKFVPKGEGDYCPPCGVCRQVMREFCNPETFQIILAKSETEYHIYKLKELLPLGFGPEDLI
;
A
#
# COMPACT_ATOMS: atom_id res chain seq x y z
N MET A 1 -14.52 -11.47 -37.71
CA MET A 1 -13.79 -11.94 -36.52
C MET A 1 -13.42 -10.80 -35.56
N VAL A 2 -13.23 -9.56 -35.99
CA VAL A 2 -12.82 -8.39 -35.16
C VAL A 2 -13.96 -7.86 -34.25
N GLN A 3 -15.23 -7.90 -34.67
CA GLN A 3 -16.36 -7.38 -33.91
C GLN A 3 -16.71 -8.19 -32.62
N LYS A 4 -16.40 -9.50 -32.57
CA LYS A 4 -16.61 -10.30 -31.33
C LYS A 4 -15.59 -10.03 -30.23
N CYS A 5 -14.39 -9.60 -30.56
CA CYS A 5 -13.35 -9.24 -29.57
C CYS A 5 -13.68 -7.94 -28.82
N ALA A 6 -14.20 -6.92 -29.53
CA ALA A 6 -14.55 -5.63 -28.91
C ALA A 6 -15.68 -5.76 -27.90
N SER A 7 -16.68 -6.63 -28.16
CA SER A 7 -17.81 -6.82 -27.22
C SER A 7 -17.39 -7.54 -25.92
N LEU A 8 -16.43 -8.48 -25.99
CA LEU A 8 -15.92 -9.16 -24.80
C LEU A 8 -15.07 -8.22 -23.91
N PHE A 9 -14.32 -7.31 -24.52
CA PHE A 9 -13.55 -6.29 -23.77
C PHE A 9 -14.45 -5.29 -23.09
N LEU A 10 -15.51 -4.81 -23.77
CA LEU A 10 -16.49 -3.90 -23.17
C LEU A 10 -17.28 -4.56 -22.03
N VAL A 11 -17.75 -5.79 -22.21
CA VAL A 11 -18.49 -6.53 -21.17
C VAL A 11 -17.61 -6.82 -19.98
N ARG A 12 -16.33 -7.15 -20.16
CA ARG A 12 -15.39 -7.37 -19.07
C ARG A 12 -15.05 -6.06 -18.34
N ALA A 13 -14.88 -4.96 -19.05
CA ALA A 13 -14.67 -3.63 -18.46
C ALA A 13 -15.89 -3.18 -17.65
N LEU A 14 -17.10 -3.33 -18.18
CA LEU A 14 -18.35 -2.98 -17.49
C LEU A 14 -18.62 -3.90 -16.28
N TRP A 15 -18.28 -5.19 -16.37
CA TRP A 15 -18.44 -6.12 -15.24
C TRP A 15 -17.45 -5.81 -14.10
N VAL A 16 -16.19 -5.52 -14.43
CA VAL A 16 -15.16 -5.10 -13.45
C VAL A 16 -15.57 -3.78 -12.78
N HIS A 17 -16.14 -2.84 -13.53
CA HIS A 17 -16.58 -1.53 -13.03
C HIS A 17 -17.81 -1.62 -12.13
N SER A 18 -18.85 -2.32 -12.56
CA SER A 18 -20.07 -2.51 -11.76
C SER A 18 -19.79 -3.24 -10.44
N ASN A 19 -18.91 -4.23 -10.47
CA ASN A 19 -18.53 -4.98 -9.28
C ASN A 19 -17.64 -4.15 -8.32
N ARG A 20 -16.74 -3.31 -8.85
CA ARG A 20 -15.90 -2.41 -8.02
C ARG A 20 -16.74 -1.33 -7.31
N LYS A 21 -17.72 -0.72 -7.98
CA LYS A 21 -18.57 0.31 -7.37
C LYS A 21 -19.44 -0.28 -6.27
N GLY A 22 -20.15 -1.38 -6.54
CA GLY A 22 -20.98 -2.07 -5.54
C GLY A 22 -20.18 -2.70 -4.39
N TYR A 23 -18.88 -2.92 -4.59
CA TYR A 23 -17.95 -3.40 -3.59
C TYR A 23 -17.46 -2.26 -2.66
N ARG A 24 -17.10 -1.09 -3.22
CA ARG A 24 -16.70 0.10 -2.44
C ARG A 24 -17.80 0.59 -1.51
N ASP A 25 -19.07 0.52 -1.95
CA ASP A 25 -20.21 0.99 -1.17
C ASP A 25 -20.60 0.07 0.00
N ARG A 26 -20.14 -1.20 0.00
CA ARG A 26 -20.48 -2.22 1.01
C ARG A 26 -19.43 -2.45 2.09
N MET A 27 -18.34 -1.66 2.10
CA MET A 27 -17.25 -1.86 3.04
C MET A 27 -17.47 -1.07 4.32
N GLU A 28 -17.97 -1.77 5.35
CA GLU A 28 -17.87 -1.26 6.72
C GLU A 28 -16.40 -1.11 7.14
N GLU A 29 -16.11 -0.05 7.87
CA GLU A 29 -14.78 0.19 8.43
C GLU A 29 -14.45 -0.94 9.42
N LYS A 30 -13.55 -1.84 9.04
CA LYS A 30 -13.04 -2.87 9.93
C LYS A 30 -11.96 -2.26 10.82
N LYS A 31 -12.29 -2.00 12.08
CA LYS A 31 -11.27 -1.64 13.07
C LYS A 31 -10.31 -2.83 13.23
N LEU A 32 -9.02 -2.58 12.97
CA LEU A 32 -8.00 -3.62 13.15
C LEU A 32 -7.79 -3.89 14.64
N GLU A 33 -7.69 -5.17 14.98
CA GLU A 33 -7.31 -5.60 16.31
C GLU A 33 -5.84 -5.22 16.59
N LYS A 34 -5.53 -4.93 17.85
CA LYS A 34 -4.20 -4.46 18.26
C LYS A 34 -3.08 -5.44 17.87
N ASN A 35 -3.30 -6.73 18.04
CA ASN A 35 -2.36 -7.78 17.67
C ASN A 35 -2.07 -7.81 16.16
N VAL A 36 -3.06 -7.51 15.31
CA VAL A 36 -2.87 -7.42 13.85
C VAL A 36 -2.02 -6.19 13.49
N ILE A 37 -2.24 -5.07 14.18
CA ILE A 37 -1.43 -3.86 13.98
C ILE A 37 0.02 -4.12 14.38
N GLU A 38 0.25 -4.74 15.53
CA GLU A 38 1.59 -5.09 16.04
C GLU A 38 2.32 -6.06 15.09
N ASP A 39 1.62 -7.08 14.56
CA ASP A 39 2.18 -8.00 13.57
C ASP A 39 2.52 -7.31 12.26
N LEU A 40 1.67 -6.42 11.75
CA LEU A 40 1.96 -5.62 10.55
C LEU A 40 3.20 -4.75 10.74
N ILE A 41 3.34 -4.10 11.90
CA ILE A 41 4.50 -3.27 12.21
C ILE A 41 5.76 -4.14 12.28
N HIS A 42 5.68 -5.30 12.95
CA HIS A 42 6.78 -6.24 13.05
C HIS A 42 7.25 -6.68 11.64
N GLN A 43 6.34 -7.11 10.77
CA GLN A 43 6.63 -7.52 9.41
C GLN A 43 7.17 -6.37 8.53
N ALA A 44 6.75 -5.12 8.79
CA ALA A 44 7.33 -3.96 8.12
C ALA A 44 8.80 -3.76 8.53
N PHE A 45 9.17 -3.96 9.79
CA PHE A 45 10.57 -3.94 10.23
C PHE A 45 11.41 -5.08 9.62
N GLU A 46 10.86 -6.28 9.52
CA GLU A 46 11.52 -7.37 8.80
C GLU A 46 11.78 -7.05 7.32
N ALA A 47 10.83 -6.38 6.68
CA ALA A 47 11.00 -5.91 5.31
C ALA A 47 12.06 -4.80 5.21
N GLN A 48 12.07 -3.84 6.16
CA GLN A 48 13.05 -2.76 6.23
C GLN A 48 14.50 -3.28 6.26
N ALA A 49 14.75 -4.37 7.01
CA ALA A 49 16.07 -4.98 7.11
C ALA A 49 16.62 -5.48 5.75
N LYS A 50 15.74 -5.73 4.78
CA LYS A 50 16.08 -6.19 3.42
C LYS A 50 16.24 -5.04 2.41
N ALA A 51 16.09 -3.77 2.83
CA ALA A 51 16.14 -2.62 1.95
C ALA A 51 17.49 -2.47 1.25
N TYR A 52 17.48 -2.23 -0.05
CA TYR A 52 18.66 -1.94 -0.84
C TYR A 52 18.79 -0.43 -1.05
N VAL A 53 19.60 0.22 -0.22
CA VAL A 53 19.71 1.68 -0.13
C VAL A 53 21.15 2.18 -0.08
N PRO A 54 21.95 1.89 -1.12
CA PRO A 54 23.37 2.24 -1.13
C PRO A 54 23.63 3.75 -1.21
N TYR A 55 22.66 4.54 -1.70
CA TYR A 55 22.83 5.97 -1.94
C TYR A 55 22.29 6.81 -0.77
N SER A 56 21.02 6.66 -0.42
CA SER A 56 20.38 7.46 0.63
C SER A 56 20.70 7.01 2.04
N GLN A 57 21.04 5.72 2.21
CA GLN A 57 21.12 5.03 3.51
C GLN A 57 19.79 5.11 4.30
N PHE A 58 18.66 5.42 3.64
CA PHE A 58 17.35 5.51 4.25
C PHE A 58 16.54 4.27 3.90
N ALA A 59 16.44 3.35 4.86
CA ALA A 59 15.74 2.08 4.69
C ALA A 59 14.27 2.22 5.06
N VAL A 60 13.39 1.77 4.18
CA VAL A 60 11.93 1.73 4.39
C VAL A 60 11.43 0.30 4.23
N GLY A 61 10.55 -0.11 5.14
CA GLY A 61 9.82 -1.35 5.07
C GLY A 61 8.32 -1.11 5.09
N ALA A 62 7.59 -1.95 4.39
CA ALA A 62 6.14 -1.93 4.36
C ALA A 62 5.57 -3.34 4.48
N ALA A 63 4.44 -3.47 5.19
CA ALA A 63 3.66 -4.69 5.29
C ALA A 63 2.20 -4.38 4.92
N LEU A 64 1.75 -4.92 3.79
CA LEU A 64 0.43 -4.69 3.21
C LEU A 64 -0.50 -5.84 3.56
N LEU A 65 -1.59 -5.57 4.24
CA LEU A 65 -2.62 -6.53 4.62
C LEU A 65 -3.65 -6.66 3.51
N ALA A 66 -3.69 -7.80 2.85
CA ALA A 66 -4.77 -8.17 1.95
C ALA A 66 -6.04 -8.53 2.74
N ARG A 67 -7.21 -8.32 2.16
CA ARG A 67 -8.51 -8.61 2.77
C ARG A 67 -8.64 -10.05 3.29
N GLY A 68 -8.03 -11.00 2.65
CA GLY A 68 -8.01 -12.41 3.08
C GLY A 68 -7.08 -12.71 4.26
N GLY A 69 -6.44 -11.69 4.87
CA GLY A 69 -5.52 -11.84 6.00
C GLY A 69 -4.06 -12.10 5.60
N ARG A 70 -3.76 -12.31 4.32
CA ARG A 70 -2.37 -12.48 3.85
C ARG A 70 -1.63 -11.15 3.88
N ILE A 71 -0.38 -11.18 4.33
CA ILE A 71 0.49 -10.01 4.41
C ILE A 71 1.56 -10.07 3.33
N TYR A 72 1.79 -8.93 2.66
CA TYR A 72 2.81 -8.77 1.62
C TYR A 72 3.86 -7.77 2.09
N GLN A 73 5.07 -8.26 2.32
CA GLN A 73 6.22 -7.43 2.68
C GLN A 73 6.85 -6.77 1.46
N GLY A 74 7.25 -5.50 1.59
CA GLY A 74 8.03 -4.76 0.62
C GLY A 74 9.08 -3.88 1.28
N CYS A 75 10.20 -3.69 0.62
CA CYS A 75 11.24 -2.73 1.02
C CYS A 75 11.55 -1.79 -0.13
N ASN A 76 12.19 -0.65 0.16
CA ASN A 76 12.67 0.22 -0.91
C ASN A 76 13.94 -0.35 -1.56
N ILE A 77 14.02 -0.15 -2.87
CA ILE A 77 15.09 -0.67 -3.72
C ILE A 77 15.58 0.49 -4.58
N GLU A 78 16.77 0.99 -4.28
CA GLU A 78 17.37 2.10 -5.01
C GLU A 78 18.07 1.65 -6.30
N ASN A 79 18.20 2.58 -7.21
CA ASN A 79 18.91 2.40 -8.47
C ASN A 79 19.78 3.62 -8.75
N ALA A 80 20.97 3.42 -9.29
CA ALA A 80 21.90 4.47 -9.68
C ALA A 80 21.29 5.50 -10.64
N SER A 81 20.31 5.08 -11.44
CA SER A 81 19.58 5.92 -12.39
C SER A 81 18.44 6.73 -11.75
N TYR A 82 18.19 6.60 -10.45
CA TYR A 82 17.10 7.16 -9.64
C TYR A 82 15.68 6.80 -10.11
N THR A 83 15.33 7.05 -11.35
CA THR A 83 13.97 6.81 -11.89
C THR A 83 13.43 5.39 -11.64
N PRO A 84 14.20 4.30 -11.81
CA PRO A 84 13.74 2.94 -11.49
C PRO A 84 13.63 2.64 -10.00
N THR A 85 14.08 3.53 -9.11
CA THR A 85 13.97 3.36 -7.66
C THR A 85 12.53 3.11 -7.26
N ASN A 86 12.29 2.05 -6.47
CA ASN A 86 10.97 1.69 -6.02
C ASN A 86 10.83 1.83 -4.49
N CYS A 87 9.70 2.41 -4.06
CA CYS A 87 9.40 2.55 -2.63
C CYS A 87 8.90 1.21 -2.05
N ALA A 88 9.05 1.03 -0.75
CA ALA A 88 8.64 -0.16 -0.02
C ALA A 88 7.14 -0.48 -0.23
N GLU A 89 6.29 0.54 -0.17
CA GLU A 89 4.85 0.41 -0.34
C GLU A 89 4.50 -0.11 -1.73
N ARG A 90 5.13 0.45 -2.79
CA ARG A 90 4.91 -0.02 -4.17
C ARG A 90 5.42 -1.44 -4.37
N THR A 91 6.54 -1.80 -3.75
CA THR A 91 7.06 -3.18 -3.78
C THR A 91 6.04 -4.16 -3.18
N ALA A 92 5.42 -3.83 -2.04
CA ALA A 92 4.39 -4.64 -1.42
C ALA A 92 3.13 -4.75 -2.30
N PHE A 93 2.62 -3.62 -2.81
CA PHE A 93 1.44 -3.58 -3.69
C PHE A 93 1.67 -4.37 -4.98
N PHE A 94 2.76 -4.14 -5.68
CA PHE A 94 3.02 -4.79 -6.97
C PHE A 94 3.25 -6.30 -6.83
N LYS A 95 3.86 -6.73 -5.72
CA LYS A 95 3.95 -8.15 -5.37
C LYS A 95 2.55 -8.77 -5.21
N ALA A 96 1.68 -8.16 -4.41
CA ALA A 96 0.33 -8.65 -4.18
C ALA A 96 -0.50 -8.67 -5.47
N VAL A 97 -0.47 -7.57 -6.24
CA VAL A 97 -1.22 -7.44 -7.50
C VAL A 97 -0.72 -8.43 -8.56
N SER A 98 0.60 -8.69 -8.62
CA SER A 98 1.16 -9.69 -9.55
C SER A 98 0.74 -11.12 -9.22
N GLU A 99 0.31 -11.38 -7.99
CA GLU A 99 -0.30 -12.65 -7.55
C GLU A 99 -1.84 -12.66 -7.66
N GLY A 100 -2.44 -11.62 -8.27
CA GLY A 100 -3.88 -11.52 -8.50
C GLY A 100 -4.68 -10.93 -7.32
N ILE A 101 -4.01 -10.44 -6.27
CA ILE A 101 -4.67 -9.84 -5.10
C ILE A 101 -4.77 -8.32 -5.30
N THR A 102 -6.00 -7.79 -5.24
CA THR A 102 -6.30 -6.37 -5.49
C THR A 102 -7.14 -5.72 -4.39
N GLU A 103 -7.38 -6.41 -3.28
CA GLU A 103 -8.21 -5.95 -2.17
C GLU A 103 -7.40 -5.89 -0.88
N PHE A 104 -7.33 -4.71 -0.28
CA PHE A 104 -6.45 -4.45 0.86
C PHE A 104 -7.19 -3.69 1.98
N ASP A 105 -6.86 -4.02 3.23
CA ASP A 105 -7.46 -3.42 4.41
C ASP A 105 -6.54 -2.38 5.06
N ALA A 106 -5.22 -2.62 5.07
CA ALA A 106 -4.24 -1.72 5.69
C ALA A 106 -2.82 -1.90 5.15
N ILE A 107 -1.95 -0.93 5.48
CA ILE A 107 -0.50 -1.02 5.30
C ILE A 107 0.22 -0.43 6.52
N ALA A 108 1.22 -1.13 7.06
CA ALA A 108 2.17 -0.57 8.00
C ALA A 108 3.44 -0.12 7.26
N ILE A 109 3.98 1.03 7.65
CA ILE A 109 5.17 1.63 7.06
C ILE A 109 6.11 2.05 8.18
N VAL A 110 7.38 1.63 8.06
CA VAL A 110 8.48 2.02 8.93
C VAL A 110 9.64 2.52 8.07
N GLY A 111 10.35 3.55 8.50
CA GLY A 111 11.47 4.07 7.72
C GLY A 111 12.43 4.87 8.57
N ASN A 112 13.75 4.62 8.37
CA ASN A 112 14.80 5.37 9.05
C ASN A 112 16.14 5.23 8.33
N LYS A 113 17.11 6.05 8.68
CA LYS A 113 18.49 5.84 8.26
C LYS A 113 19.04 4.57 8.92
N LYS A 114 19.86 3.81 8.20
CA LYS A 114 20.38 2.50 8.65
C LYS A 114 21.13 2.52 9.99
N PHE A 115 21.70 3.65 10.36
CA PHE A 115 22.47 3.81 11.61
C PHE A 115 21.65 4.40 12.76
N VAL A 116 20.37 4.67 12.57
CA VAL A 116 19.46 5.13 13.64
C VAL A 116 18.73 3.95 14.21
N PRO A 117 18.79 3.73 15.53
CA PRO A 117 18.12 2.61 16.18
C PRO A 117 16.60 2.62 15.97
N LYS A 118 16.01 1.42 16.06
CA LYS A 118 14.56 1.26 16.06
C LYS A 118 13.94 2.02 17.24
N GLY A 119 12.87 2.75 16.97
CA GLY A 119 12.20 3.60 17.97
C GLY A 119 12.75 5.03 18.03
N GLU A 120 13.94 5.26 17.49
CA GLU A 120 14.52 6.59 17.38
C GLU A 120 14.34 7.13 15.96
N GLY A 121 13.88 8.33 15.80
CA GLY A 121 13.65 8.96 14.48
C GLY A 121 12.20 9.40 14.28
N ASP A 122 11.88 9.77 13.05
CA ASP A 122 10.57 10.34 12.69
C ASP A 122 9.67 9.31 12.03
N TYR A 123 8.35 9.60 12.01
CA TYR A 123 7.41 8.83 11.20
C TYR A 123 7.72 8.98 9.72
N CYS A 124 7.64 7.87 8.98
CA CYS A 124 7.91 7.82 7.54
C CYS A 124 6.60 7.78 6.75
N PRO A 125 6.03 8.93 6.34
CA PRO A 125 4.80 8.94 5.55
C PRO A 125 5.07 8.48 4.12
N PRO A 126 4.08 7.84 3.46
CA PRO A 126 4.18 7.43 2.06
C PRO A 126 4.32 8.64 1.13
N CYS A 127 5.19 8.56 0.13
CA CYS A 127 5.33 9.60 -0.88
C CYS A 127 4.07 9.75 -1.75
N GLY A 128 3.96 10.85 -2.50
CA GLY A 128 2.79 11.12 -3.34
C GLY A 128 2.48 10.03 -4.36
N VAL A 129 3.52 9.43 -4.97
CA VAL A 129 3.38 8.32 -5.92
C VAL A 129 2.81 7.07 -5.23
N CYS A 130 3.27 6.77 -4.00
CA CYS A 130 2.75 5.63 -3.25
C CYS A 130 1.28 5.83 -2.84
N ARG A 131 0.90 7.05 -2.42
CA ARG A 131 -0.50 7.38 -2.11
C ARG A 131 -1.38 7.23 -3.35
N GLN A 132 -0.90 7.61 -4.53
CA GLN A 132 -1.62 7.42 -5.80
C GLN A 132 -1.79 5.94 -6.15
N VAL A 133 -0.78 5.09 -5.92
CA VAL A 133 -0.91 3.64 -6.09
C VAL A 133 -1.93 3.04 -5.11
N MET A 134 -1.93 3.49 -3.85
CA MET A 134 -2.96 3.09 -2.88
C MET A 134 -4.37 3.48 -3.36
N ARG A 135 -4.51 4.68 -3.98
CA ARG A 135 -5.79 5.18 -4.48
C ARG A 135 -6.39 4.34 -5.60
N GLU A 136 -5.57 3.65 -6.37
CA GLU A 136 -6.02 2.72 -7.41
C GLU A 136 -6.76 1.49 -6.83
N PHE A 137 -6.25 0.93 -5.74
CA PHE A 137 -6.70 -0.35 -5.20
C PHE A 137 -7.55 -0.24 -3.92
N CYS A 138 -7.45 0.89 -3.19
CA CYS A 138 -8.00 1.02 -1.86
C CYS A 138 -9.12 2.06 -1.78
N ASN A 139 -10.11 1.79 -0.93
CA ASN A 139 -11.13 2.78 -0.59
C ASN A 139 -10.50 3.84 0.34
N PRO A 140 -10.49 5.13 -0.04
CA PRO A 140 -9.88 6.19 0.76
C PRO A 140 -10.54 6.40 2.13
N GLU A 141 -11.81 6.00 2.29
CA GLU A 141 -12.56 6.14 3.54
C GLU A 141 -12.21 5.07 4.58
N THR A 142 -11.77 3.89 4.14
CA THR A 142 -11.61 2.72 5.02
C THR A 142 -10.18 2.18 5.10
N PHE A 143 -9.35 2.40 4.08
CA PHE A 143 -7.98 1.90 4.04
C PHE A 143 -7.11 2.59 5.10
N GLN A 144 -6.50 1.80 5.98
CA GLN A 144 -5.70 2.27 7.10
C GLN A 144 -4.20 2.28 6.75
N ILE A 145 -3.54 3.40 7.02
CA ILE A 145 -2.10 3.59 6.86
C ILE A 145 -1.49 3.78 8.25
N ILE A 146 -0.72 2.80 8.69
CA ILE A 146 -0.07 2.75 9.99
C ILE A 146 1.36 3.23 9.81
N LEU A 147 1.69 4.39 10.36
CA LEU A 147 3.04 4.93 10.40
C LEU A 147 3.64 4.62 11.75
N ALA A 148 4.72 3.83 11.80
CA ALA A 148 5.27 3.36 13.07
C ALA A 148 6.76 3.70 13.23
N LYS A 149 7.14 3.98 14.48
CA LYS A 149 8.54 4.04 14.94
C LYS A 149 8.92 2.77 15.70
N SER A 150 7.95 2.17 16.39
CA SER A 150 8.08 0.89 17.09
C SER A 150 6.73 0.17 17.09
N GLU A 151 6.65 -1.04 17.64
CA GLU A 151 5.39 -1.78 17.76
C GLU A 151 4.39 -1.09 18.71
N THR A 152 4.87 -0.19 19.58
CA THR A 152 4.04 0.52 20.55
C THR A 152 3.87 2.01 20.29
N GLU A 153 4.65 2.57 19.34
CA GLU A 153 4.60 3.99 18.97
C GLU A 153 4.26 4.13 17.49
N TYR A 154 2.97 4.36 17.20
CA TYR A 154 2.46 4.48 15.83
C TYR A 154 1.25 5.41 15.74
N HIS A 155 1.00 5.92 14.55
CA HIS A 155 -0.21 6.65 14.18
C HIS A 155 -0.94 5.92 13.05
N ILE A 156 -2.26 6.01 13.06
CA ILE A 156 -3.12 5.44 12.02
C ILE A 156 -3.85 6.57 11.31
N TYR A 157 -3.74 6.58 9.98
CA TYR A 157 -4.42 7.52 9.09
C TYR A 157 -5.29 6.75 8.09
N LYS A 158 -6.35 7.39 7.61
CA LYS A 158 -7.07 6.93 6.42
C LYS A 158 -6.42 7.52 5.17
N LEU A 159 -6.53 6.82 4.05
CA LEU A 159 -5.93 7.31 2.80
C LEU A 159 -6.44 8.69 2.41
N LYS A 160 -7.72 9.01 2.65
CA LYS A 160 -8.31 10.34 2.41
C LYS A 160 -7.61 11.47 3.16
N GLU A 161 -7.04 11.19 4.33
CA GLU A 161 -6.35 12.20 5.15
C GLU A 161 -4.97 12.51 4.57
N LEU A 162 -4.34 11.53 3.90
CA LEU A 162 -3.00 11.68 3.29
C LEU A 162 -3.05 12.02 1.80
N LEU A 163 -4.20 11.82 1.13
CA LEU A 163 -4.43 12.17 -0.26
C LEU A 163 -5.84 12.79 -0.42
N PRO A 164 -6.07 14.00 0.14
CA PRO A 164 -7.34 14.68 -0.04
C PRO A 164 -7.55 15.02 -1.53
N LEU A 165 -8.79 14.86 -2.02
CA LEU A 165 -9.16 15.07 -3.42
C LEU A 165 -8.32 14.25 -4.42
N GLY A 166 -7.87 13.06 -4.01
CA GLY A 166 -7.05 12.19 -4.85
C GLY A 166 -7.82 11.67 -6.06
N PHE A 167 -7.25 11.83 -7.26
CA PHE A 167 -7.79 11.28 -8.51
C PHE A 167 -7.80 9.74 -8.45
N GLY A 168 -8.91 9.12 -8.81
CA GLY A 168 -9.09 7.67 -8.71
C GLY A 168 -9.85 7.05 -9.87
N PRO A 169 -10.00 5.71 -9.89
CA PRO A 169 -10.67 5.00 -10.98
C PRO A 169 -12.09 5.50 -11.28
N GLU A 170 -12.79 6.01 -10.27
CA GLU A 170 -14.14 6.56 -10.43
C GLU A 170 -14.20 7.87 -11.21
N ASP A 171 -13.08 8.58 -11.32
CA ASP A 171 -12.99 9.84 -12.08
C ASP A 171 -12.86 9.60 -13.60
N LEU A 172 -12.62 8.36 -14.00
CA LEU A 172 -12.44 7.94 -15.41
C LEU A 172 -13.69 7.29 -16.02
N ILE A 173 -14.84 7.26 -15.30
CA ILE A 173 -16.03 6.55 -15.72
C ILE A 173 -17.18 7.53 -15.94
#